data_3b37e204f3ce8040211f8a0c085fd937
#
_entry.id   3b37e204f3ce8040211f8a0c085fd937
#
_cell.length_a   1.000
_cell.length_b   1.000
_cell.length_c   1.000
_cell.angle_alpha   90.00
_cell.angle_beta   90.00
_cell.angle_gamma   90.00
#
_symmetry.space_group_name_H-M   'P 1'
#
loop_
_entity.id
_entity.type
_entity.pdbx_description
1 polymer ?
#
loop_
_entity_poly.entity_id
_entity_poly.type
_entity_poly.pdbx_seq_one_letter_code
_entity_poly.pdbx_strand_id
1 'polypeptide(L)'
;LPLTSFGREKNAFRDYLLRDGRTVSFRYEGQEYSITIRKVSLFPQGYAAVLTQSILLDEPSVIVADIGGWTVDLMRLDNRIPNASTCRSLELGMIRCLDEIGEQIRRALGLSMTATQMESVLRGDAVHINEDARKIIDRQADAYVHRLLSAITESGLDTRAMPAVFLGGGAALLKRNVSAADGLCRPVI
;
A
#
# COMPACT_ATOMS: atom_id res chain seq x y z
N LEU A 1 -12.66 -2.50 1.96
CA LEU A 1 -12.48 -3.41 3.11
C LEU A 1 -11.08 -4.00 3.07
N PRO A 2 -10.43 -4.22 4.23
CA PRO A 2 -9.14 -4.89 4.33
C PRO A 2 -9.20 -6.29 3.70
N LEU A 3 -8.09 -6.73 3.10
CA LEU A 3 -8.04 -8.00 2.37
C LEU A 3 -8.40 -9.20 3.25
N THR A 4 -7.83 -9.25 4.45
CA THR A 4 -8.00 -10.37 5.40
C THR A 4 -9.42 -10.52 5.95
N SER A 5 -10.20 -9.43 6.00
CA SER A 5 -11.58 -9.45 6.49
C SER A 5 -12.65 -9.41 5.38
N PHE A 6 -12.25 -9.13 4.14
CA PHE A 6 -13.16 -8.91 3.02
C PHE A 6 -14.18 -10.05 2.84
N GLY A 7 -13.72 -11.30 2.82
CA GLY A 7 -14.59 -12.45 2.63
C GLY A 7 -15.66 -12.59 3.72
N ARG A 8 -15.27 -12.34 4.97
CA ARG A 8 -16.13 -12.47 6.15
C ARG A 8 -17.10 -11.30 6.32
N GLU A 9 -16.65 -10.09 6.03
CA GLU A 9 -17.36 -8.86 6.43
C GLU A 9 -18.12 -8.20 5.28
N LYS A 10 -17.86 -8.57 4.03
CA LYS A 10 -18.44 -7.91 2.84
C LYS A 10 -19.97 -7.82 2.86
N ASN A 11 -20.65 -8.87 3.28
CA ASN A 11 -22.12 -8.88 3.29
C ASN A 11 -22.68 -7.95 4.36
N ALA A 12 -22.18 -8.06 5.60
CA ALA A 12 -22.59 -7.18 6.69
C ALA A 12 -22.31 -5.71 6.39
N PHE A 13 -21.15 -5.40 5.77
CA PHE A 13 -20.81 -4.05 5.38
C PHE A 13 -21.68 -3.52 4.23
N ARG A 14 -22.00 -4.36 3.25
CA ARG A 14 -22.95 -4.00 2.19
C ARG A 14 -24.32 -3.65 2.77
N ASP A 15 -24.82 -4.50 3.64
CA ASP A 15 -26.17 -4.35 4.23
C ASP A 15 -26.22 -3.12 5.16
N TYR A 16 -25.14 -2.86 5.91
CA TYR A 16 -24.96 -1.60 6.67
C TYR A 16 -25.08 -0.36 5.79
N LEU A 17 -24.44 -0.35 4.62
CA LEU A 17 -24.48 0.78 3.68
C LEU A 17 -25.85 0.91 3.01
N LEU A 18 -26.47 -0.19 2.61
CA LEU A 18 -27.80 -0.19 1.96
C LEU A 18 -28.91 0.29 2.89
N ARG A 19 -28.79 0.09 4.20
CA ARG A 19 -29.78 0.53 5.21
C ARG A 19 -31.21 0.12 4.87
N ASP A 20 -31.41 -1.08 4.36
CA ASP A 20 -32.72 -1.56 3.88
C ASP A 20 -33.41 -0.60 2.88
N GLY A 21 -32.65 0.16 2.10
CA GLY A 21 -33.15 1.14 1.16
C GLY A 21 -33.70 2.44 1.78
N ARG A 22 -33.43 2.66 3.07
CA ARG A 22 -33.91 3.88 3.76
C ARG A 22 -33.24 5.14 3.22
N THR A 23 -34.03 6.19 3.09
CA THR A 23 -33.52 7.53 2.78
C THR A 23 -32.92 8.18 4.02
N VAL A 24 -31.77 8.79 3.86
CA VAL A 24 -31.10 9.59 4.90
C VAL A 24 -31.21 11.05 4.50
N SER A 25 -31.81 11.86 5.36
CA SER A 25 -31.86 13.33 5.20
C SER A 25 -30.87 14.00 6.13
N PHE A 26 -30.16 14.99 5.62
CA PHE A 26 -29.19 15.76 6.38
C PHE A 26 -29.10 17.19 5.82
N ARG A 27 -28.53 18.09 6.62
CA ARG A 27 -28.28 19.48 6.23
C ARG A 27 -26.76 19.70 6.07
N TYR A 28 -26.39 20.28 4.93
CA TYR A 28 -25.02 20.67 4.65
C TYR A 28 -24.98 22.08 4.07
N GLU A 29 -24.17 22.96 4.65
CA GLU A 29 -24.05 24.38 4.26
C GLU A 29 -25.42 25.11 4.18
N GLY A 30 -26.33 24.80 5.10
CA GLY A 30 -27.66 25.40 5.16
C GLY A 30 -28.70 24.80 4.22
N GLN A 31 -28.30 23.94 3.29
CA GLN A 31 -29.17 23.25 2.34
C GLN A 31 -29.55 21.84 2.82
N GLU A 32 -30.80 21.43 2.59
CA GLU A 32 -31.28 20.09 2.92
C GLU A 32 -31.02 19.11 1.77
N TYR A 33 -30.54 17.93 2.12
CA TYR A 33 -30.27 16.83 1.20
C TYR A 33 -30.97 15.57 1.67
N SER A 34 -31.40 14.75 0.72
CA SER A 34 -31.91 13.42 0.97
C SER A 34 -31.25 12.44 0.01
N ILE A 35 -30.62 11.39 0.56
CA ILE A 35 -29.95 10.36 -0.23
C ILE A 35 -30.52 8.98 0.08
N THR A 36 -30.63 8.15 -0.96
CA THR A 36 -30.97 6.74 -0.84
C THR A 36 -29.92 5.93 -1.59
N ILE A 37 -29.22 5.01 -0.90
CA ILE A 37 -28.25 4.12 -1.54
C ILE A 37 -29.02 2.94 -2.13
N ARG A 38 -29.03 2.83 -3.45
CA ARG A 38 -29.77 1.77 -4.17
C ARG A 38 -28.91 0.54 -4.47
N LYS A 39 -27.60 0.71 -4.58
CA LYS A 39 -26.67 -0.38 -4.92
C LYS A 39 -25.32 -0.14 -4.27
N VAL A 40 -24.72 -1.19 -3.74
CA VAL A 40 -23.37 -1.20 -3.19
C VAL A 40 -22.57 -2.31 -3.86
N SER A 41 -21.44 -1.95 -4.45
CA SER A 41 -20.45 -2.90 -4.97
C SER A 41 -19.20 -2.78 -4.11
N LEU A 42 -18.72 -3.90 -3.59
CA LEU A 42 -17.56 -3.95 -2.71
C LEU A 42 -16.40 -4.64 -3.41
N PHE A 43 -15.22 -4.06 -3.27
CA PHE A 43 -13.98 -4.61 -3.80
C PHE A 43 -12.96 -4.75 -2.68
N PRO A 44 -12.04 -5.73 -2.75
CA PRO A 44 -10.88 -5.76 -1.88
C PRO A 44 -10.05 -4.48 -2.04
N GLN A 45 -9.38 -4.06 -0.96
CA GLN A 45 -8.46 -2.93 -1.01
C GLN A 45 -7.36 -3.20 -2.05
N GLY A 46 -6.95 -2.17 -2.79
CA GLY A 46 -5.95 -2.28 -3.85
C GLY A 46 -6.46 -2.87 -5.19
N TYR A 47 -7.52 -3.69 -5.19
CA TYR A 47 -8.00 -4.33 -6.41
C TYR A 47 -8.47 -3.34 -7.49
N ALA A 48 -9.22 -2.32 -7.09
CA ALA A 48 -9.72 -1.32 -8.04
C ALA A 48 -8.59 -0.55 -8.73
N ALA A 49 -7.49 -0.27 -8.02
CA ALA A 49 -6.33 0.42 -8.57
C ALA A 49 -5.64 -0.42 -9.67
N VAL A 50 -5.55 -1.74 -9.45
CA VAL A 50 -4.93 -2.65 -10.46
C VAL A 50 -5.76 -2.70 -11.74
N LEU A 51 -7.08 -2.68 -11.65
CA LEU A 51 -7.96 -2.72 -12.83
C LEU A 51 -7.78 -1.49 -13.74
N THR A 52 -7.22 -0.39 -13.25
CA THR A 52 -6.88 0.78 -14.07
C THR A 52 -5.57 0.63 -14.83
N GLN A 53 -4.75 -0.38 -14.49
CA GLN A 53 -3.46 -0.64 -15.12
C GLN A 53 -3.62 -1.63 -16.28
N SER A 54 -3.97 -1.10 -17.46
CA SER A 54 -4.23 -1.93 -18.65
C SER A 54 -3.08 -2.87 -19.02
N ILE A 55 -1.83 -2.46 -18.76
CA ILE A 55 -0.61 -3.23 -19.07
C ILE A 55 -0.51 -4.57 -18.32
N LEU A 56 -1.26 -4.74 -17.24
CA LEU A 56 -1.28 -5.94 -16.41
C LEU A 56 -2.50 -6.82 -16.68
N LEU A 57 -3.43 -6.35 -17.49
CA LEU A 57 -4.68 -7.06 -17.73
C LEU A 57 -4.49 -8.35 -18.55
N ASP A 58 -3.38 -8.48 -19.26
CA ASP A 58 -3.07 -9.66 -20.09
C ASP A 58 -2.19 -10.69 -19.36
N GLU A 59 -1.73 -10.35 -18.15
CA GLU A 59 -0.93 -11.27 -17.36
C GLU A 59 -1.82 -12.33 -16.66
N PRO A 60 -1.45 -13.62 -16.73
CA PRO A 60 -2.23 -14.69 -16.11
C PRO A 60 -2.24 -14.62 -14.58
N SER A 61 -1.17 -14.10 -13.99
CA SER A 61 -1.05 -13.89 -12.55
C SER A 61 -0.26 -12.63 -12.24
N VAL A 62 -0.75 -11.84 -11.29
CA VAL A 62 -0.13 -10.57 -10.85
C VAL A 62 -0.14 -10.51 -9.34
N ILE A 63 1.00 -10.16 -8.75
CA ILE A 63 1.12 -9.84 -7.33
C ILE A 63 0.71 -8.39 -7.11
N VAL A 64 -0.09 -8.13 -6.08
CA VAL A 64 -0.47 -6.79 -5.64
C VAL A 64 0.04 -6.61 -4.22
N ALA A 65 0.81 -5.55 -4.00
CA ALA A 65 1.32 -5.14 -2.70
C ALA A 65 0.88 -3.69 -2.41
N ASP A 66 -0.10 -3.51 -1.54
CA ASP A 66 -0.58 -2.20 -1.10
C ASP A 66 0.18 -1.77 0.16
N ILE A 67 1.13 -0.85 0.01
CA ILE A 67 2.00 -0.37 1.08
C ILE A 67 1.30 0.79 1.80
N GLY A 68 0.60 0.46 2.87
CA GLY A 68 -0.08 1.42 3.73
C GLY A 68 0.81 1.98 4.85
N GLY A 69 0.19 2.75 5.76
CA GLY A 69 0.89 3.30 6.94
C GLY A 69 1.27 2.22 7.96
N TRP A 70 0.37 1.31 8.29
CA TRP A 70 0.55 0.26 9.29
C TRP A 70 0.90 -1.09 8.71
N THR A 71 0.29 -1.45 7.58
CA THR A 71 0.40 -2.77 6.97
C THR A 71 0.81 -2.68 5.51
N VAL A 72 1.33 -3.78 5.02
CA VAL A 72 1.39 -4.09 3.59
C VAL A 72 0.42 -5.22 3.31
N ASP A 73 -0.58 -4.93 2.52
CA ASP A 73 -1.58 -5.91 2.13
C ASP A 73 -1.21 -6.56 0.80
N LEU A 74 -1.13 -7.89 0.81
CA LEU A 74 -0.71 -8.70 -0.32
C LEU A 74 -1.88 -9.51 -0.87
N MET A 75 -2.01 -9.57 -2.19
CA MET A 75 -2.86 -10.53 -2.88
C MET A 75 -2.26 -10.91 -4.22
N ARG A 76 -2.67 -12.08 -4.75
CA ARG A 76 -2.46 -12.43 -6.14
C ARG A 76 -3.78 -12.33 -6.89
N LEU A 77 -3.72 -11.79 -8.08
CA LEU A 77 -4.80 -11.88 -9.06
C LEU A 77 -4.48 -13.03 -10.01
N ASP A 78 -5.40 -13.93 -10.21
CA ASP A 78 -5.33 -15.00 -11.22
C ASP A 78 -6.40 -14.71 -12.28
N ASN A 79 -6.00 -14.47 -13.52
CA ASN A 79 -6.89 -14.04 -14.60
C ASN A 79 -7.81 -12.87 -14.18
N ARG A 80 -7.22 -11.85 -13.56
CA ARG A 80 -7.90 -10.62 -13.05
C ARG A 80 -8.80 -10.83 -11.84
N ILE A 81 -8.87 -12.03 -11.28
CA ILE A 81 -9.72 -12.37 -10.13
C ILE A 81 -8.86 -12.47 -8.87
N PRO A 82 -9.21 -11.77 -7.77
CA PRO A 82 -8.49 -11.90 -6.51
C PRO A 82 -8.53 -13.33 -5.97
N ASN A 83 -7.36 -13.89 -5.72
CA ASN A 83 -7.22 -15.21 -5.12
C ASN A 83 -7.19 -15.08 -3.59
N ALA A 84 -8.33 -15.38 -2.95
CA ALA A 84 -8.50 -15.21 -1.52
C ALA A 84 -7.50 -16.02 -0.67
N SER A 85 -6.99 -17.15 -1.16
CA SER A 85 -6.02 -17.97 -0.42
C SER A 85 -4.64 -17.31 -0.30
N THR A 86 -4.34 -16.33 -1.14
CA THR A 86 -3.07 -15.59 -1.15
C THR A 86 -3.12 -14.27 -0.39
N CYS A 87 -4.30 -13.86 0.08
CA CYS A 87 -4.45 -12.60 0.84
C CYS A 87 -3.70 -12.67 2.17
N ARG A 88 -2.81 -11.72 2.40
CA ARG A 88 -2.00 -11.57 3.63
C ARG A 88 -1.92 -10.10 3.99
N SER A 89 -1.76 -9.82 5.27
CA SER A 89 -1.46 -8.49 5.79
C SER A 89 -0.19 -8.60 6.62
N LEU A 90 0.85 -7.87 6.21
CA LEU A 90 2.15 -7.84 6.87
C LEU A 90 2.27 -6.57 7.71
N GLU A 91 2.81 -6.67 8.91
CA GLU A 91 3.09 -5.51 9.78
C GLU A 91 4.38 -4.79 9.35
N LEU A 92 4.43 -4.41 8.09
CA LEU A 92 5.56 -3.73 7.44
C LEU A 92 5.14 -2.39 6.84
N GLY A 93 4.22 -1.65 7.47
CA GLY A 93 3.78 -0.35 6.97
C GLY A 93 4.84 0.74 7.08
N MET A 94 4.61 1.85 6.37
CA MET A 94 5.56 2.97 6.27
C MET A 94 5.86 3.67 7.58
N ILE A 95 4.94 3.69 8.54
CA ILE A 95 5.17 4.27 9.88
C ILE A 95 6.36 3.57 10.54
N ARG A 96 6.37 2.24 10.53
CA ARG A 96 7.48 1.46 11.08
C ARG A 96 8.79 1.72 10.34
N CYS A 97 8.77 1.84 9.02
CA CYS A 97 9.94 2.18 8.23
C CYS A 97 10.52 3.54 8.65
N LEU A 98 9.69 4.56 8.75
CA LEU A 98 10.10 5.91 9.16
C LEU A 98 10.60 5.96 10.60
N ASP A 99 9.98 5.23 11.51
CA ASP A 99 10.43 5.12 12.92
C ASP A 99 11.82 4.48 13.01
N GLU A 100 12.05 3.38 12.27
CA GLU A 100 13.36 2.73 12.20
C GLU A 100 14.44 3.66 11.61
N ILE A 101 14.12 4.40 10.56
CA ILE A 101 15.01 5.42 9.97
C ILE A 101 15.34 6.50 11.00
N GLY A 102 14.34 7.07 11.65
CA GLY A 102 14.51 8.12 12.66
C GLY A 102 15.37 7.66 13.84
N GLU A 103 15.17 6.43 14.28
CA GLU A 103 15.98 5.84 15.36
C GLU A 103 17.45 5.66 14.94
N GLN A 104 17.72 5.22 13.71
CA GLN A 104 19.08 5.08 13.21
C GLN A 104 19.80 6.43 13.09
N ILE A 105 19.10 7.47 12.63
CA ILE A 105 19.64 8.84 12.56
C ILE A 105 19.98 9.34 13.97
N ARG A 106 19.08 9.12 14.93
CA ARG A 106 19.31 9.54 16.33
C ARG A 106 20.51 8.84 16.93
N ARG A 107 20.65 7.53 16.74
CA ARG A 107 21.78 6.74 17.25
C ARG A 107 23.11 7.11 16.62
N ALA A 108 23.12 7.32 15.30
CA ALA A 108 24.38 7.56 14.58
C ALA A 108 24.86 9.01 14.66
N LEU A 109 23.94 9.98 14.67
CA LEU A 109 24.25 11.41 14.51
C LEU A 109 23.76 12.28 15.67
N GLY A 110 22.95 11.74 16.59
CA GLY A 110 22.30 12.53 17.65
C GLY A 110 21.23 13.50 17.13
N LEU A 111 20.79 13.35 15.87
CA LEU A 111 19.83 14.24 15.24
C LEU A 111 18.40 13.69 15.36
N SER A 112 17.43 14.59 15.50
CA SER A 112 16.00 14.28 15.37
C SER A 112 15.46 14.81 14.06
N MET A 113 14.82 13.95 13.27
CA MET A 113 14.13 14.33 12.03
C MET A 113 12.65 14.02 12.11
N THR A 114 11.83 14.87 11.49
CA THR A 114 10.40 14.63 11.38
C THR A 114 10.09 13.62 10.26
N ALA A 115 8.95 12.93 10.35
CA ALA A 115 8.49 12.04 9.28
C ALA A 115 8.43 12.79 7.93
N THR A 116 7.90 14.01 7.91
CA THR A 116 7.81 14.84 6.70
C THR A 116 9.17 15.10 6.04
N GLN A 117 10.22 15.37 6.84
CA GLN A 117 11.57 15.55 6.29
C GLN A 117 12.11 14.26 5.65
N MET A 118 11.93 13.12 6.34
CA MET A 118 12.35 11.82 5.81
C MET A 118 11.57 11.44 4.55
N GLU A 119 10.24 11.63 4.53
CA GLU A 119 9.40 11.42 3.36
C GLU A 119 9.81 12.29 2.17
N SER A 120 10.16 13.56 2.39
CA SER A 120 10.64 14.45 1.33
C SER A 120 11.93 13.93 0.70
N VAL A 121 12.85 13.38 1.50
CA VAL A 121 14.06 12.72 0.98
C VAL A 121 13.71 11.49 0.16
N LEU A 122 12.83 10.63 0.66
CA LEU A 122 12.39 9.41 -0.03
C LEU A 122 11.73 9.73 -1.38
N ARG A 123 10.93 10.79 -1.45
CA ARG A 123 10.37 11.29 -2.73
C ARG A 123 11.41 11.84 -3.70
N GLY A 124 12.60 12.19 -3.20
CA GLY A 124 13.62 12.86 -4.00
C GLY A 124 13.46 14.37 -4.09
N ASP A 125 12.69 14.97 -3.18
CA ASP A 125 12.51 16.41 -3.11
C ASP A 125 13.86 17.11 -2.77
N ALA A 126 14.05 18.32 -3.28
CA ALA A 126 15.21 19.15 -2.94
C ALA A 126 15.01 19.75 -1.54
N VAL A 127 15.51 19.08 -0.53
CA VAL A 127 15.46 19.50 0.87
C VAL A 127 16.85 19.70 1.47
N HIS A 128 17.00 20.73 2.29
CA HIS A 128 18.23 21.01 3.02
C HIS A 128 18.27 20.18 4.30
N ILE A 129 19.04 19.10 4.29
CA ILE A 129 19.28 18.24 5.46
C ILE A 129 20.77 17.88 5.55
N ASN A 130 21.17 17.34 6.69
CA ASN A 130 22.50 16.77 6.88
C ASN A 130 22.74 15.61 5.89
N GLU A 131 23.88 15.63 5.19
CA GLU A 131 24.21 14.64 4.15
C GLU A 131 24.38 13.21 4.70
N ASP A 132 24.91 13.07 5.92
CA ASP A 132 25.03 11.73 6.53
C ASP A 132 23.65 11.19 6.96
N ALA A 133 22.73 12.07 7.37
CA ALA A 133 21.33 11.68 7.59
C ALA A 133 20.67 11.22 6.28
N ARG A 134 20.91 11.91 5.15
CA ARG A 134 20.42 11.48 3.82
C ARG A 134 20.90 10.07 3.47
N LYS A 135 22.21 9.80 3.63
CA LYS A 135 22.78 8.46 3.38
C LYS A 135 22.15 7.38 4.25
N ILE A 136 21.84 7.71 5.52
CA ILE A 136 21.14 6.77 6.42
C ILE A 136 19.74 6.50 5.92
N ILE A 137 18.97 7.53 5.50
CA ILE A 137 17.62 7.38 4.94
C ILE A 137 17.64 6.46 3.73
N ASP A 138 18.49 6.75 2.74
CA ASP A 138 18.56 5.95 1.50
C ASP A 138 18.92 4.49 1.81
N ARG A 139 19.96 4.24 2.63
CA ARG A 139 20.36 2.88 3.01
C ARG A 139 19.26 2.12 3.77
N GLN A 140 18.54 2.78 4.67
CA GLN A 140 17.48 2.13 5.44
C GLN A 140 16.25 1.86 4.56
N ALA A 141 15.94 2.73 3.61
CA ALA A 141 14.89 2.50 2.63
C ALA A 141 15.19 1.29 1.74
N ASP A 142 16.44 1.15 1.26
CA ASP A 142 16.87 -0.03 0.51
C ASP A 142 16.75 -1.31 1.36
N ALA A 143 17.22 -1.27 2.60
CA ALA A 143 17.11 -2.40 3.52
C ALA A 143 15.65 -2.76 3.81
N TYR A 144 14.76 -1.77 3.93
CA TYR A 144 13.33 -2.00 4.08
C TYR A 144 12.73 -2.68 2.84
N VAL A 145 13.03 -2.21 1.63
CA VAL A 145 12.55 -2.83 0.39
C VAL A 145 13.02 -4.28 0.28
N HIS A 146 14.28 -4.57 0.59
CA HIS A 146 14.77 -5.95 0.61
C HIS A 146 14.00 -6.83 1.61
N ARG A 147 13.72 -6.33 2.83
CA ARG A 147 12.91 -7.06 3.81
C ARG A 147 11.48 -7.29 3.30
N LEU A 148 10.88 -6.28 2.67
CA LEU A 148 9.56 -6.38 2.08
C LEU A 148 9.50 -7.47 1.00
N LEU A 149 10.44 -7.48 0.06
CA LEU A 149 10.49 -8.48 -1.00
C LEU A 149 10.73 -9.89 -0.45
N SER A 150 11.56 -10.03 0.58
CA SER A 150 11.74 -11.30 1.29
C SER A 150 10.43 -11.78 1.92
N ALA A 151 9.71 -10.89 2.63
CA ALA A 151 8.44 -11.23 3.27
C ALA A 151 7.34 -11.57 2.25
N ILE A 152 7.33 -10.92 1.08
CA ILE A 152 6.44 -11.28 -0.03
C ILE A 152 6.76 -12.70 -0.50
N THR A 153 8.02 -13.04 -0.69
CA THR A 153 8.45 -14.38 -1.09
C THR A 153 8.10 -15.44 -0.04
N GLU A 154 8.33 -15.16 1.22
CA GLU A 154 7.96 -16.04 2.35
C GLU A 154 6.45 -16.26 2.45
N SER A 155 5.66 -15.32 1.97
CA SER A 155 4.19 -15.43 1.85
C SER A 155 3.75 -16.36 0.69
N GLY A 156 4.68 -16.95 -0.06
CA GLY A 156 4.43 -17.80 -1.20
C GLY A 156 4.19 -17.06 -2.53
N LEU A 157 4.58 -15.77 -2.59
CA LEU A 157 4.45 -14.93 -3.77
C LEU A 157 5.84 -14.57 -4.32
N ASP A 158 6.23 -15.16 -5.45
CA ASP A 158 7.57 -14.92 -6.02
C ASP A 158 7.53 -13.79 -7.05
N THR A 159 8.06 -12.62 -6.65
CA THR A 159 8.17 -11.43 -7.49
C THR A 159 9.13 -11.57 -8.68
N ARG A 160 9.96 -12.62 -8.70
CA ARG A 160 10.86 -12.93 -9.80
C ARG A 160 10.15 -13.71 -10.92
N ALA A 161 9.06 -14.39 -10.56
CA ALA A 161 8.30 -15.22 -11.47
C ALA A 161 7.04 -14.55 -12.03
N MET A 162 6.54 -13.52 -11.34
CA MET A 162 5.29 -12.84 -11.68
C MET A 162 5.47 -11.32 -11.61
N PRO A 163 4.77 -10.56 -12.48
CA PRO A 163 4.67 -9.11 -12.34
C PRO A 163 4.13 -8.72 -10.97
N ALA A 164 4.67 -7.63 -10.42
CA ALA A 164 4.25 -7.11 -9.13
C ALA A 164 3.84 -5.64 -9.23
N VAL A 165 2.66 -5.32 -8.70
CA VAL A 165 2.13 -3.96 -8.58
C VAL A 165 2.27 -3.51 -7.15
N PHE A 166 2.98 -2.40 -6.97
CA PHE A 166 3.14 -1.75 -5.68
C PHE A 166 2.22 -0.52 -5.64
N LEU A 167 1.33 -0.48 -4.67
CA LEU A 167 0.29 0.54 -4.50
C LEU A 167 0.43 1.25 -3.15
N GLY A 168 -0.38 2.27 -2.96
CA GLY A 168 -0.48 3.01 -1.71
C GLY A 168 0.55 4.12 -1.57
N GLY A 169 0.42 4.89 -0.48
CA GLY A 169 1.32 6.02 -0.19
C GLY A 169 2.77 5.59 0.01
N GLY A 170 2.98 4.40 0.60
CA GLY A 170 4.32 3.85 0.80
C GLY A 170 5.01 3.48 -0.51
N ALA A 171 4.28 2.94 -1.49
CA ALA A 171 4.84 2.65 -2.81
C ALA A 171 5.31 3.92 -3.51
N ALA A 172 4.55 5.02 -3.41
CA ALA A 172 4.93 6.30 -3.97
C ALA A 172 6.22 6.86 -3.33
N LEU A 173 6.37 6.73 -2.00
CA LEU A 173 7.58 7.13 -1.28
C LEU A 173 8.79 6.29 -1.65
N LEU A 174 8.62 5.00 -1.80
CA LEU A 174 9.70 4.04 -2.07
C LEU A 174 9.91 3.74 -3.55
N LYS A 175 9.30 4.52 -4.44
CA LYS A 175 9.34 4.27 -5.89
C LYS A 175 10.76 4.06 -6.42
N ARG A 176 11.72 4.91 -6.04
CA ARG A 176 13.12 4.80 -6.46
C ARG A 176 13.74 3.48 -5.99
N ASN A 177 13.54 3.15 -4.71
CA ASN A 177 14.13 1.97 -4.07
C ASN A 177 13.54 0.68 -4.63
N VAL A 178 12.20 0.62 -4.82
CA VAL A 178 11.55 -0.53 -5.46
C VAL A 178 12.00 -0.68 -6.91
N SER A 179 12.08 0.43 -7.67
CA SER A 179 12.52 0.36 -9.08
C SER A 179 13.99 -0.06 -9.25
N ALA A 180 14.83 0.20 -8.24
CA ALA A 180 16.24 -0.17 -8.24
C ALA A 180 16.50 -1.57 -7.63
N ALA A 181 15.49 -2.19 -7.03
CA ALA A 181 15.66 -3.47 -6.35
C ALA A 181 15.83 -4.62 -7.33
N ASP A 182 16.79 -5.48 -7.04
CA ASP A 182 16.99 -6.73 -7.77
C ASP A 182 15.88 -7.74 -7.45
N GLY A 183 15.64 -8.68 -8.38
CA GLY A 183 14.71 -9.78 -8.17
C GLY A 183 13.25 -9.45 -8.43
N LEU A 184 12.97 -8.41 -9.21
CA LEU A 184 11.63 -8.08 -9.69
C LEU A 184 11.51 -8.42 -11.18
N CYS A 185 10.53 -9.26 -11.55
CA CYS A 185 10.28 -9.62 -12.94
C CYS A 185 9.78 -8.39 -13.74
N ARG A 186 8.77 -7.71 -13.22
CA ARG A 186 8.16 -6.51 -13.83
C ARG A 186 7.45 -5.68 -12.76
N PRO A 187 8.15 -4.75 -12.09
CA PRO A 187 7.51 -3.88 -11.12
C PRO A 187 6.68 -2.80 -11.79
N VAL A 188 5.49 -2.52 -11.25
CA VAL A 188 4.63 -1.37 -11.58
C VAL A 188 4.35 -0.60 -10.30
N ILE A 189 4.55 0.73 -10.32
CA ILE A 189 4.41 1.60 -9.14
C ILE A 189 3.58 2.83 -9.50
#